data_5cd6d7810979ed5836da56cbd1a6de61
#
_entry.id   5cd6d7810979ed5836da56cbd1a6de61
#
_cell.length_a   1.000
_cell.length_b   1.000
_cell.length_c   1.000
_cell.angle_alpha   90.00
_cell.angle_beta   90.00
_cell.angle_gamma   90.00
#
_symmetry.space_group_name_H-M   'P 1'
#
loop_
_entity.id
_entity.type
_entity.pdbx_description
1 polymer ?
#
loop_
_entity_poly.entity_id
_entity_poly.type
_entity_poly.pdbx_seq_one_letter_code
_entity_poly.pdbx_strand_id
1 'polypeptide(L)'
;MLDYHLSATVTDALWHGIHHRAELPCGAEDYFAVTGATPTSPDSRRRFRRVRVRGRAAVRWGSELLGVYTIDVSPAGIGFFSPIQLFPKERVTIMIEECDPKELVIRRCRRGGKACYACGGEFTGGSLGPGPYRELLHLLKAHDSR
;
A
#
# COMPACT_ATOMS: atom_id res chain seq x y z
N MET A 1 1.27 -0.05 23.45
CA MET A 1 1.16 -0.08 22.83
C MET A 1 0.93 -0.50 21.88
N LEU A 2 0.75 -0.63 21.62
CA LEU A 2 0.43 -1.28 20.56
C LEU A 2 0.39 -0.55 19.32
N ASP A 3 0.67 -1.19 18.23
CA ASP A 3 0.65 -0.64 16.92
C ASP A 3 -0.63 -0.90 16.19
N TYR A 4 -1.62 -1.30 16.91
CA TYR A 4 -2.89 -1.59 16.32
C TYR A 4 -3.45 -0.41 15.53
N HIS A 5 -3.18 0.81 15.98
CA HIS A 5 -3.66 2.00 15.30
C HIS A 5 -2.97 2.27 13.97
N LEU A 6 -1.97 1.48 13.63
CA LEU A 6 -1.25 1.63 12.38
C LEU A 6 -1.85 0.79 11.26
N SER A 7 -2.99 0.18 11.46
CA SER A 7 -3.63 -0.64 10.44
C SER A 7 -2.66 -1.66 9.84
N ALA A 8 -1.95 -2.36 10.70
CA ALA A 8 -0.87 -3.22 10.24
C ALA A 8 -1.38 -4.39 9.42
N THR A 9 -0.93 -4.47 8.18
CA THR A 9 -1.17 -5.62 7.32
C THR A 9 -0.03 -6.63 7.42
N VAL A 10 0.96 -6.33 8.24
CA VAL A 10 2.04 -7.24 8.59
C VAL A 10 2.23 -7.18 10.10
N THR A 11 2.77 -8.24 10.68
CA THR A 11 3.00 -8.26 12.11
C THR A 11 4.07 -7.24 12.48
N ASP A 12 4.01 -6.79 13.73
CA ASP A 12 4.98 -5.84 14.23
C ASP A 12 6.39 -6.43 14.20
N ALA A 13 6.52 -7.71 14.52
CA ALA A 13 7.81 -8.38 14.48
C ALA A 13 8.39 -8.39 13.07
N LEU A 14 7.57 -8.71 12.06
CA LEU A 14 8.04 -8.70 10.68
C LEU A 14 8.48 -7.30 10.28
N TRP A 15 7.66 -6.29 10.60
CA TRP A 15 7.98 -4.91 10.24
C TRP A 15 9.33 -4.48 10.80
N HIS A 16 9.57 -4.75 12.07
CA HIS A 16 10.82 -4.34 12.70
C HIS A 16 12.03 -5.15 12.24
N GLY A 17 11.80 -6.32 11.63
CA GLY A 17 12.86 -7.12 11.05
C GLY A 17 13.30 -6.68 9.67
N ILE A 18 12.54 -5.77 9.04
CA ILE A 18 12.87 -5.27 7.72
C ILE A 18 13.86 -4.12 7.84
N HIS A 19 14.98 -4.21 7.10
CA HIS A 19 16.02 -3.17 7.15
C HIS A 19 15.63 -1.90 6.43
N HIS A 20 15.00 -2.03 5.27
CA HIS A 20 14.64 -0.88 4.43
C HIS A 20 13.17 -0.59 4.59
N ARG A 21 12.85 0.41 5.40
CA ARG A 21 11.48 0.79 5.66
C ARG A 21 11.26 2.22 5.22
N ALA A 22 10.08 2.48 4.62
CA ALA A 22 9.71 3.82 4.21
C ALA A 22 9.53 4.72 5.42
N GLU A 23 9.69 6.02 5.18
CA GLU A 23 9.34 7.04 6.16
C GLU A 23 8.03 7.67 5.73
N LEU A 24 7.26 8.13 6.69
CA LEU A 24 6.01 8.80 6.39
C LEU A 24 6.24 10.24 5.99
N PRO A 25 5.40 10.80 5.10
CA PRO A 25 5.53 12.19 4.68
C PRO A 25 5.05 13.18 5.76
N CYS A 26 4.39 12.68 6.80
CA CYS A 26 3.84 13.51 7.87
C CYS A 26 3.79 12.67 9.14
N GLY A 27 3.26 13.23 10.22
CA GLY A 27 3.15 12.49 11.47
C GLY A 27 2.28 11.25 11.31
N ALA A 28 2.65 10.17 11.99
CA ALA A 28 1.97 8.89 11.86
C ALA A 28 0.48 9.01 12.20
N GLU A 29 0.18 9.73 13.27
CA GLU A 29 -1.20 9.90 13.71
C GLU A 29 -2.05 10.53 12.62
N ASP A 30 -1.56 11.61 12.01
CA ASP A 30 -2.28 12.29 10.93
C ASP A 30 -2.39 11.39 9.70
N TYR A 31 -1.32 10.69 9.39
CA TYR A 31 -1.31 9.84 8.20
C TYR A 31 -2.36 8.74 8.29
N PHE A 32 -2.40 8.03 9.40
CA PHE A 32 -3.31 6.90 9.54
C PHE A 32 -4.75 7.30 9.86
N ALA A 33 -4.98 8.56 10.16
CA ALA A 33 -6.34 9.06 10.38
C ALA A 33 -7.12 9.24 9.07
N VAL A 34 -6.41 9.33 7.94
CA VAL A 34 -7.04 9.56 6.65
C VAL A 34 -7.66 8.27 6.13
N THR A 35 -8.97 8.30 5.89
CA THR A 35 -9.70 7.13 5.40
C THR A 35 -10.72 7.57 4.33
N GLY A 36 -11.40 6.59 3.77
CA GLY A 36 -12.49 6.83 2.84
C GLY A 36 -12.04 7.00 1.40
N ALA A 37 -12.97 7.38 0.55
CA ALA A 37 -12.70 7.51 -0.87
C ALA A 37 -11.75 8.66 -1.15
N THR A 38 -10.79 8.42 -2.04
CA THR A 38 -9.87 9.46 -2.48
C THR A 38 -10.64 10.43 -3.36
N PRO A 39 -10.52 11.74 -3.12
CA PRO A 39 -11.17 12.72 -3.98
C PRO A 39 -10.70 12.58 -5.42
N THR A 40 -11.64 12.75 -6.34
CA THR A 40 -11.32 12.68 -7.77
C THR A 40 -11.57 14.04 -8.40
N SER A 41 -10.72 14.38 -9.36
CA SER A 41 -10.91 15.59 -10.14
C SER A 41 -11.83 15.27 -11.33
N PRO A 42 -12.57 16.26 -11.86
CA PRO A 42 -13.37 16.04 -13.06
C PRO A 42 -12.55 15.56 -14.25
N ASP A 43 -11.26 15.85 -14.26
CA ASP A 43 -10.36 15.45 -15.34
C ASP A 43 -9.71 14.09 -15.09
N SER A 44 -10.08 13.42 -14.03
CA SER A 44 -9.46 12.15 -13.70
C SER A 44 -9.82 11.10 -14.75
N ARG A 45 -8.80 10.38 -15.20
CA ARG A 45 -8.97 9.29 -16.16
C ARG A 45 -9.01 7.94 -15.48
N ARG A 46 -9.04 7.92 -14.13
CA ARG A 46 -9.07 6.69 -13.39
C ARG A 46 -10.38 5.97 -13.64
N ARG A 47 -10.24 4.71 -13.99
CA ARG A 47 -11.40 3.86 -14.23
C ARG A 47 -12.11 3.49 -12.94
N PHE A 48 -11.33 3.36 -11.86
CA PHE A 48 -11.86 2.92 -10.57
C PHE A 48 -11.61 3.96 -9.50
N ARG A 49 -12.55 4.05 -8.58
CA ARG A 49 -12.39 4.90 -7.41
C ARG A 49 -11.36 4.27 -6.46
N ARG A 50 -10.56 5.10 -5.86
CA ARG A 50 -9.58 4.67 -4.87
C ARG A 50 -10.10 4.90 -3.48
N VAL A 51 -9.75 3.99 -2.59
CA VAL A 51 -10.13 4.06 -1.18
C VAL A 51 -8.84 4.11 -0.36
N ARG A 52 -8.77 5.09 0.53
CA ARG A 52 -7.59 5.23 1.38
C ARG A 52 -7.68 4.25 2.52
N VAL A 53 -6.78 3.27 2.48
CA VAL A 53 -6.62 2.29 3.56
C VAL A 53 -5.13 2.28 3.84
N ARG A 54 -4.75 2.79 5.01
CA ARG A 54 -3.36 3.08 5.31
C ARG A 54 -2.85 2.22 6.43
N GLY A 55 -1.75 1.53 6.17
CA GLY A 55 -1.13 0.68 7.14
C GLY A 55 0.22 0.22 6.65
N ARG A 56 0.85 -0.64 7.42
CA ARG A 56 2.14 -1.21 7.08
C ARG A 56 1.94 -2.44 6.21
N ALA A 57 2.82 -2.60 5.23
CA ALA A 57 2.84 -3.80 4.41
C ALA A 57 4.29 -4.12 4.07
N ALA A 58 4.52 -5.32 3.55
CA ALA A 58 5.84 -5.71 3.08
C ALA A 58 5.79 -5.89 1.57
N VAL A 59 6.83 -5.43 0.90
CA VAL A 59 6.95 -5.59 -0.54
C VAL A 59 8.24 -6.33 -0.84
N ARG A 60 8.14 -7.41 -1.59
CA ARG A 60 9.31 -8.14 -2.06
C ARG A 60 9.75 -7.54 -3.38
N TRP A 61 10.98 -7.10 -3.41
CA TRP A 61 11.61 -6.51 -4.59
C TRP A 61 12.89 -7.30 -4.86
N GLY A 62 12.83 -8.18 -5.86
CA GLY A 62 13.93 -9.12 -6.07
C GLY A 62 14.09 -10.02 -4.85
N SER A 63 15.28 -10.05 -4.30
CA SER A 63 15.57 -10.80 -3.07
C SER A 63 15.43 -9.94 -1.81
N GLU A 64 15.10 -8.66 -1.98
CA GLU A 64 14.97 -7.73 -0.86
C GLU A 64 13.54 -7.64 -0.37
N LEU A 65 13.40 -7.33 0.90
CA LEU A 65 12.10 -7.07 1.49
C LEU A 65 12.06 -5.63 1.94
N LEU A 66 11.03 -4.91 1.50
CA LEU A 66 10.87 -3.50 1.81
C LEU A 66 9.67 -3.31 2.72
N GLY A 67 9.82 -2.44 3.73
CA GLY A 67 8.69 -2.03 4.56
C GLY A 67 8.05 -0.81 3.91
N VAL A 68 6.76 -0.90 3.63
CA VAL A 68 6.04 0.16 2.94
C VAL A 68 4.81 0.55 3.74
N TYR A 69 4.28 1.75 3.46
CA TYR A 69 3.01 2.19 3.99
C TYR A 69 2.03 2.28 2.83
N THR A 70 0.88 1.60 2.97
CA THR A 70 -0.15 1.69 1.93
C THR A 70 -0.74 3.10 1.94
N ILE A 71 -1.15 3.57 0.77
CA ILE A 71 -1.78 4.87 0.60
C ILE A 71 -3.25 4.69 0.29
N ASP A 72 -3.53 3.98 -0.79
CA ASP A 72 -4.89 3.73 -1.23
C ASP A 72 -4.93 2.45 -2.05
N VAL A 73 -6.13 1.96 -2.29
CA VAL A 73 -6.34 0.73 -3.04
C VAL A 73 -7.54 0.92 -3.96
N SER A 74 -7.50 0.25 -5.10
CA SER A 74 -8.61 0.18 -6.05
C SER A 74 -8.64 -1.24 -6.62
N PRO A 75 -9.67 -1.58 -7.38
CA PRO A 75 -9.65 -2.89 -8.06
C PRO A 75 -8.47 -3.07 -9.00
N ALA A 76 -7.87 -2.00 -9.47
CA ALA A 76 -6.76 -2.07 -10.42
C ALA A 76 -5.39 -2.21 -9.76
N GLY A 77 -5.22 -1.74 -8.53
CA GLY A 77 -3.92 -1.78 -7.91
C GLY A 77 -3.85 -1.11 -6.56
N ILE A 78 -2.62 -0.88 -6.10
CA ILE A 78 -2.35 -0.35 -4.77
C ILE A 78 -1.31 0.76 -4.89
N GLY A 79 -1.53 1.86 -4.16
CA GLY A 79 -0.54 2.90 -3.98
C GLY A 79 0.15 2.72 -2.63
N PHE A 80 1.44 2.96 -2.58
CA PHE A 80 2.19 2.80 -1.34
C PHE A 80 3.44 3.68 -1.33
N PHE A 81 3.94 3.97 -0.13
CA PHE A 81 5.22 4.65 0.04
C PHE A 81 6.33 3.62 0.20
N SER A 82 7.33 3.72 -0.66
CA SER A 82 8.50 2.84 -0.66
C SER A 82 9.72 3.58 -0.10
N PRO A 83 10.62 2.86 0.56
CA PRO A 83 11.86 3.50 1.04
C PRO A 83 12.86 3.79 -0.08
N ILE A 84 12.69 3.16 -1.24
CA ILE A 84 13.57 3.34 -2.38
C ILE A 84 12.77 3.67 -3.61
N GLN A 85 13.43 4.25 -4.60
CA GLN A 85 12.79 4.51 -5.88
C GLN A 85 12.60 3.20 -6.63
N LEU A 86 11.37 2.98 -7.07
CA LEU A 86 11.06 1.87 -7.97
C LEU A 86 10.78 2.46 -9.34
N PHE A 87 11.05 1.69 -10.38
CA PHE A 87 10.93 2.20 -11.73
C PHE A 87 9.74 1.60 -12.46
N PRO A 88 9.15 2.35 -13.40
CA PRO A 88 8.03 1.81 -14.20
C PRO A 88 8.40 0.49 -14.84
N LYS A 89 7.43 -0.42 -14.87
CA LYS A 89 7.56 -1.78 -15.40
C LYS A 89 8.27 -2.76 -14.49
N GLU A 90 8.86 -2.31 -13.39
CA GLU A 90 9.38 -3.26 -12.40
C GLU A 90 8.21 -4.01 -11.75
N ARG A 91 8.47 -5.26 -11.42
CA ARG A 91 7.47 -6.10 -10.75
C ARG A 91 7.87 -6.32 -9.31
N VAL A 92 6.90 -6.19 -8.43
CA VAL A 92 7.09 -6.43 -7.00
C VAL A 92 5.92 -7.23 -6.49
N THR A 93 6.07 -7.84 -5.32
CA THR A 93 5.00 -8.59 -4.69
C THR A 93 4.68 -7.94 -3.36
N ILE A 94 3.43 -7.50 -3.19
CA ILE A 94 3.01 -6.95 -1.91
C ILE A 94 2.39 -8.07 -1.09
N MET A 95 2.80 -8.13 0.18
CA MET A 95 2.35 -9.16 1.11
C MET A 95 1.45 -8.53 2.15
N ILE A 96 0.24 -9.03 2.22
CA ILE A 96 -0.79 -8.57 3.15
C ILE A 96 -1.19 -9.78 3.97
N GLU A 97 -1.20 -9.61 5.29
CA GLU A 97 -1.52 -10.71 6.19
C GLU A 97 -2.91 -11.30 5.89
N GLU A 98 -2.99 -12.61 5.93
CA GLU A 98 -4.22 -13.36 5.68
C GLU A 98 -4.75 -13.26 4.25
N CYS A 99 -3.93 -12.78 3.36
CA CYS A 99 -4.30 -12.66 1.95
C CYS A 99 -3.16 -13.23 1.10
N ASP A 100 -3.51 -13.79 -0.05
CA ASP A 100 -2.49 -14.25 -0.98
C ASP A 100 -1.65 -13.06 -1.45
N PRO A 101 -0.34 -13.23 -1.58
CA PRO A 101 0.50 -12.17 -2.10
C PRO A 101 0.01 -11.69 -3.46
N LYS A 102 0.11 -10.40 -3.70
CA LYS A 102 -0.32 -9.80 -4.96
C LYS A 102 0.87 -9.26 -5.72
N GLU A 103 1.01 -9.67 -6.96
CA GLU A 103 2.06 -9.14 -7.81
C GLU A 103 1.59 -7.84 -8.46
N LEU A 104 2.46 -6.84 -8.42
CA LEU A 104 2.19 -5.53 -8.99
C LEU A 104 3.25 -5.19 -10.02
N VAL A 105 2.85 -4.49 -11.07
CA VAL A 105 3.78 -3.84 -11.97
C VAL A 105 3.75 -2.36 -11.65
N ILE A 106 4.91 -1.78 -11.42
CA ILE A 106 5.03 -0.37 -11.05
C ILE A 106 4.69 0.49 -12.28
N ARG A 107 3.79 1.45 -12.10
CA ARG A 107 3.40 2.38 -13.14
C ARG A 107 4.02 3.74 -12.97
N ARG A 108 4.22 4.16 -11.73
CA ARG A 108 4.83 5.45 -11.44
C ARG A 108 5.47 5.43 -10.06
N CYS A 109 6.44 6.33 -9.88
CA CYS A 109 7.09 6.49 -8.60
C CYS A 109 7.55 7.94 -8.51
N ARG A 110 7.19 8.60 -7.42
CA ARG A 110 7.52 10.02 -7.22
C ARG A 110 8.13 10.19 -5.84
N ARG A 111 9.25 10.89 -5.80
CA ARG A 111 9.89 11.16 -4.52
C ARG A 111 9.05 12.14 -3.71
N GLY A 112 8.77 11.79 -2.46
CA GLY A 112 8.03 12.64 -1.54
C GLY A 112 8.85 13.09 -0.35
N GLY A 113 10.08 12.58 -0.23
CA GLY A 113 10.95 12.94 0.89
C GLY A 113 12.04 11.92 1.04
N LYS A 114 12.72 11.96 2.17
CA LYS A 114 13.77 10.99 2.47
C LYS A 114 13.13 9.63 2.72
N ALA A 115 13.63 8.61 2.04
CA ALA A 115 13.11 7.25 2.15
C ALA A 115 11.59 7.20 1.99
N CYS A 116 11.05 8.05 1.12
CA CYS A 116 9.61 8.17 0.95
C CYS A 116 9.29 8.42 -0.52
N TYR A 117 8.99 7.35 -1.24
CA TYR A 117 8.64 7.41 -2.66
C TYR A 117 7.23 6.92 -2.85
N ALA A 118 6.35 7.79 -3.36
CA ALA A 118 4.96 7.43 -3.62
C ALA A 118 4.90 6.62 -4.91
N CYS A 119 4.59 5.35 -4.78
CA CYS A 119 4.53 4.43 -5.91
C CYS A 119 3.11 3.99 -6.18
N GLY A 120 2.79 3.83 -7.45
CA GLY A 120 1.53 3.24 -7.87
C GLY A 120 1.81 1.95 -8.62
N GLY A 121 1.20 0.85 -8.18
CA GLY A 121 1.34 -0.43 -8.83
C GLY A 121 -0.01 -0.98 -9.27
N GLU A 122 -0.02 -1.64 -10.43
CA GLU A 122 -1.20 -2.31 -10.94
C GLU A 122 -1.07 -3.82 -10.76
N PHE A 123 -2.16 -4.49 -10.43
CA PHE A 123 -2.17 -5.93 -10.34
C PHE A 123 -1.83 -6.54 -11.69
N THR A 124 -0.84 -7.43 -11.72
CA THR A 124 -0.40 -8.05 -12.97
C THR A 124 -1.46 -8.97 -13.57
N GLY A 125 -2.33 -9.51 -12.74
CA GLY A 125 -3.41 -10.37 -13.20
C GLY A 125 -4.62 -9.61 -13.72
N GLY A 126 -4.54 -8.28 -13.80
CA GLY A 126 -5.67 -7.45 -14.19
C GLY A 126 -6.47 -7.01 -13.00
N SER A 127 -7.52 -6.24 -13.26
CA SER A 127 -8.39 -5.72 -12.20
C SER A 127 -9.06 -6.84 -11.44
N LEU A 128 -9.15 -6.66 -10.12
CA LEU A 128 -9.87 -7.62 -9.28
C LEU A 128 -11.36 -7.51 -9.53
N GLY A 129 -12.03 -8.65 -9.50
CA GLY A 129 -13.49 -8.66 -9.55
C GLY A 129 -14.08 -8.11 -8.25
N PRO A 130 -15.41 -7.87 -8.23
CA PRO A 130 -16.07 -7.31 -7.05
C PRO A 130 -15.86 -8.12 -5.78
N GLY A 131 -15.94 -9.45 -5.87
CA GLY A 131 -15.74 -10.30 -4.70
C GLY A 131 -14.34 -10.23 -4.15
N PRO A 132 -13.32 -10.54 -4.93
CA PRO A 132 -11.93 -10.44 -4.47
C PRO A 132 -11.55 -9.05 -3.98
N TYR A 133 -12.04 -8.01 -4.63
CA TYR A 133 -11.75 -6.65 -4.18
C TYR A 133 -12.39 -6.36 -2.83
N ARG A 134 -13.64 -6.77 -2.66
CA ARG A 134 -14.33 -6.56 -1.39
C ARG A 134 -13.61 -7.29 -0.25
N GLU A 135 -13.13 -8.49 -0.53
CA GLU A 135 -12.38 -9.24 0.47
C GLU A 135 -11.07 -8.56 0.82
N LEU A 136 -10.35 -8.05 -0.19
CA LEU A 136 -9.11 -7.32 0.05
C LEU A 136 -9.37 -6.08 0.92
N LEU A 137 -10.41 -5.31 0.60
CA LEU A 137 -10.78 -4.15 1.40
C LEU A 137 -11.11 -4.54 2.82
N HIS A 138 -11.82 -5.63 2.99
CA HIS A 138 -12.18 -6.11 4.32
C HIS A 138 -10.95 -6.44 5.15
N LEU A 139 -9.99 -7.15 4.57
CA LEU A 139 -8.77 -7.49 5.27
C LEU A 139 -7.94 -6.26 5.65
N LEU A 140 -7.82 -5.32 4.73
CA LEU A 140 -7.08 -4.09 4.99
C LEU A 140 -7.77 -3.26 6.07
N LYS A 141 -9.08 -3.13 6.00
CA LYS A 141 -9.83 -2.33 6.98
C LYS A 141 -9.94 -2.99 8.34
N ALA A 142 -9.80 -4.31 8.40
CA ALA A 142 -9.88 -5.00 9.68
C ALA A 142 -8.79 -4.55 10.64
N HIS A 143 -7.67 -4.09 10.10
CA HIS A 143 -6.57 -3.61 10.92
C HIS A 143 -6.69 -2.13 11.27
N ASP A 144 -7.66 -1.45 10.66
CA ASP A 144 -7.92 -0.05 10.91
C ASP A 144 -8.93 0.16 12.03
N SER A 145 -9.74 -0.81 12.29
CA SER A 145 -10.82 -0.69 13.28
C SER A 145 -10.26 -0.79 14.69
N ARG A 146 -10.60 0.17 15.52
CA ARG A 146 -10.18 0.12 16.93
C ARG A 146 -11.26 0.62 17.85
#